data_0aaa277312468c2cebb5650d7b99f47a
#
_entry.id   0aaa277312468c2cebb5650d7b99f47a
#
_cell.length_a   1.000
_cell.length_b   1.000
_cell.length_c   1.000
_cell.angle_alpha   90.00
_cell.angle_beta   90.00
_cell.angle_gamma   90.00
#
_symmetry.space_group_name_H-M   'P 1'
#
loop_
_entity.id
_entity.type
_entity.pdbx_description
1 polymer ?
#
loop_
_entity_poly.entity_id
_entity_poly.type
_entity_poly.pdbx_seq_one_letter_code
_entity_poly.pdbx_strand_id
1 'polypeptide(L)'
;LRASLSLIQQLQDWAVNLPAIRLRTILFSVIKSLDDILRRSVSAGKLAPEVYGATAEHPSAPFLVDTVLRIGPEVHVSQDQMTVRALIDKGFEQYWNPDLIKAGLERLGFHGDLIEKNIDLLLRKPGRLFKVVTGKYPVPGTDAVIEDCLDLHPSTGVPAIQENGRANFKELDWIRSVKAGQIVLKKTPPTPGIPGLNVYGEPIPCRDGIDIPFPSIPNTVPGEDGLSLVSTVDGCAYK
;
A
#
# COMPACT_ATOMS: atom_id res chain seq x y z
N LEU A 1 -15.19 16.45 43.97
CA LEU A 1 -14.76 16.91 42.62
C LEU A 1 -13.28 16.58 42.35
N ARG A 2 -12.32 17.02 43.21
CA ARG A 2 -10.89 16.67 43.03
C ARG A 2 -10.65 15.15 43.08
N ALA A 3 -11.30 14.44 44.00
CA ALA A 3 -11.21 12.96 44.08
C ALA A 3 -11.79 12.27 42.83
N SER A 4 -12.86 12.78 42.25
CA SER A 4 -13.45 12.24 41.02
C SER A 4 -12.57 12.47 39.80
N LEU A 5 -11.92 13.63 39.69
CA LEU A 5 -10.94 13.91 38.63
C LEU A 5 -9.69 13.04 38.75
N SER A 6 -9.20 12.81 40.00
CA SER A 6 -8.08 11.91 40.23
C SER A 6 -8.41 10.46 39.87
N LEU A 7 -9.63 10.00 40.14
CA LEU A 7 -10.09 8.65 39.76
C LEU A 7 -10.18 8.50 38.24
N ILE A 8 -10.65 9.54 37.55
CA ILE A 8 -10.73 9.55 36.08
C ILE A 8 -9.32 9.49 35.47
N GLN A 9 -8.36 10.24 36.03
CA GLN A 9 -6.97 10.22 35.59
C GLN A 9 -6.35 8.81 35.78
N GLN A 10 -6.59 8.20 36.94
CA GLN A 10 -6.13 6.83 37.21
C GLN A 10 -6.77 5.80 36.27
N LEU A 11 -8.06 5.96 35.95
CA LEU A 11 -8.76 5.11 34.98
C LEU A 11 -8.21 5.31 33.56
N GLN A 12 -7.79 6.54 33.20
CA GLN A 12 -7.15 6.83 31.92
C GLN A 12 -5.80 6.13 31.78
N ASP A 13 -4.94 6.24 32.80
CA ASP A 13 -3.62 5.63 32.82
C ASP A 13 -3.71 4.08 32.82
N TRP A 14 -4.73 3.56 33.50
CA TRP A 14 -5.00 2.13 33.52
C TRP A 14 -5.52 1.61 32.20
N ALA A 15 -6.36 2.36 31.51
CA ALA A 15 -6.99 1.99 30.23
C ALA A 15 -6.02 1.87 29.06
N VAL A 16 -4.97 2.71 29.05
CA VAL A 16 -3.95 2.70 27.99
C VAL A 16 -3.17 1.37 27.96
N ASN A 17 -3.12 0.65 29.09
CA ASN A 17 -2.33 -0.56 29.26
C ASN A 17 -3.15 -1.87 29.17
N LEU A 18 -4.42 -1.81 28.82
CA LEU A 18 -5.29 -2.99 28.84
C LEU A 18 -5.40 -3.70 27.48
N PRO A 19 -5.02 -4.98 27.37
CA PRO A 19 -4.93 -5.69 26.09
C PRO A 19 -6.25 -6.34 25.59
N ALA A 20 -7.42 -6.13 26.23
CA ALA A 20 -8.61 -6.92 25.92
C ALA A 20 -9.84 -6.09 25.53
N ILE A 21 -10.45 -6.46 24.39
CA ILE A 21 -11.67 -5.89 23.80
C ILE A 21 -12.81 -5.69 24.82
N ARG A 22 -12.99 -6.63 25.75
CA ARG A 22 -14.05 -6.54 26.78
C ARG A 22 -13.84 -5.39 27.76
N LEU A 23 -12.60 -5.08 28.13
CA LEU A 23 -12.26 -4.00 29.04
C LEU A 23 -12.43 -2.62 28.39
N ARG A 24 -12.17 -2.52 27.09
CA ARG A 24 -12.44 -1.33 26.28
C ARG A 24 -13.92 -0.96 26.33
N THR A 25 -14.82 -1.93 26.09
CA THR A 25 -16.28 -1.73 26.13
C THR A 25 -16.74 -1.25 27.51
N ILE A 26 -16.20 -1.84 28.60
CA ILE A 26 -16.52 -1.43 29.98
C ILE A 26 -16.06 0.00 30.22
N LEU A 27 -14.84 0.35 29.81
CA LEU A 27 -14.28 1.68 29.97
C LEU A 27 -15.12 2.75 29.26
N PHE A 28 -15.47 2.51 28.02
CA PHE A 28 -16.35 3.40 27.26
C PHE A 28 -17.73 3.56 27.93
N SER A 29 -18.29 2.47 28.47
CA SER A 29 -19.55 2.54 29.23
C SER A 29 -19.44 3.40 30.48
N VAL A 30 -18.32 3.32 31.20
CA VAL A 30 -18.04 4.15 32.38
C VAL A 30 -17.88 5.63 31.96
N ILE A 31 -17.13 5.93 30.89
CA ILE A 31 -16.96 7.28 30.37
C ILE A 31 -18.33 7.90 30.02
N LYS A 32 -19.15 7.15 29.30
CA LYS A 32 -20.50 7.59 28.91
C LYS A 32 -21.36 7.90 30.15
N SER A 33 -21.35 7.04 31.13
CA SER A 33 -22.11 7.24 32.38
C SER A 33 -21.63 8.47 33.14
N LEU A 34 -20.31 8.72 33.16
CA LEU A 34 -19.75 9.93 33.78
C LEU A 34 -20.15 11.21 33.02
N ASP A 35 -20.09 11.18 31.67
CA ASP A 35 -20.52 12.31 30.85
C ASP A 35 -21.98 12.64 31.10
N ASP A 36 -22.87 11.64 31.12
CA ASP A 36 -24.31 11.82 31.42
C ASP A 36 -24.55 12.41 32.82
N ILE A 37 -23.82 11.97 33.83
CA ILE A 37 -23.89 12.50 35.18
C ILE A 37 -23.43 13.95 35.21
N LEU A 38 -22.31 14.27 34.58
CA LEU A 38 -21.78 15.63 34.52
C LEU A 38 -22.76 16.59 33.80
N ARG A 39 -23.30 16.20 32.65
CA ARG A 39 -24.31 16.99 31.92
C ARG A 39 -25.53 17.26 32.74
N ARG A 40 -26.07 16.27 33.45
CA ARG A 40 -27.21 16.43 34.35
C ARG A 40 -26.87 17.36 35.50
N SER A 41 -25.66 17.31 36.01
CA SER A 41 -25.21 18.18 37.11
C SER A 41 -25.07 19.63 36.68
N VAL A 42 -24.62 19.89 35.45
CA VAL A 42 -24.56 21.22 34.85
C VAL A 42 -25.99 21.73 34.61
N SER A 43 -26.86 20.92 34.00
CA SER A 43 -28.26 21.28 33.73
C SER A 43 -29.06 21.55 35.01
N ALA A 44 -28.70 20.89 36.11
CA ALA A 44 -29.33 21.09 37.42
C ALA A 44 -28.71 22.26 38.21
N GLY A 45 -27.76 23.02 37.63
CA GLY A 45 -27.04 24.12 38.30
C GLY A 45 -26.13 23.70 39.44
N LYS A 46 -25.82 22.39 39.55
CA LYS A 46 -24.95 21.83 40.59
C LYS A 46 -23.45 21.91 40.23
N LEU A 47 -23.16 22.12 38.94
CA LEU A 47 -21.84 22.25 38.40
C LEU A 47 -21.78 23.45 37.45
N ALA A 48 -20.76 24.29 37.57
CA ALA A 48 -20.57 25.42 36.68
C ALA A 48 -20.26 24.95 35.25
N PRO A 49 -20.84 25.54 34.19
CA PRO A 49 -20.59 25.14 32.79
C PRO A 49 -19.12 25.18 32.40
N GLU A 50 -18.36 26.15 32.96
CA GLU A 50 -16.92 26.31 32.70
C GLU A 50 -16.11 25.10 33.15
N VAL A 51 -16.57 24.38 34.18
CA VAL A 51 -15.93 23.17 34.68
C VAL A 51 -16.14 21.99 33.72
N TYR A 52 -17.29 21.99 33.04
CA TYR A 52 -17.59 20.99 32.04
C TYR A 52 -16.83 21.25 30.74
N GLY A 53 -16.69 22.56 30.35
CA GLY A 53 -15.84 22.99 29.22
C GLY A 53 -16.28 22.48 27.85
N ALA A 54 -17.54 22.05 27.70
CA ALA A 54 -18.08 21.63 26.40
C ALA A 54 -18.23 22.79 25.44
N THR A 55 -17.93 22.58 24.17
CA THR A 55 -18.14 23.54 23.07
C THR A 55 -19.19 23.04 22.09
N ALA A 56 -19.61 23.90 21.15
CA ALA A 56 -20.54 23.52 20.09
C ALA A 56 -19.97 22.41 19.17
N GLU A 57 -18.64 22.41 18.96
CA GLU A 57 -17.94 21.41 18.15
C GLU A 57 -17.72 20.10 18.93
N HIS A 58 -17.49 20.21 20.23
CA HIS A 58 -17.30 19.07 21.13
C HIS A 58 -18.26 19.20 22.33
N PRO A 59 -19.48 18.64 22.22
CA PRO A 59 -20.47 18.74 23.28
C PRO A 59 -20.11 17.95 24.54
N SER A 60 -19.01 17.24 24.54
CA SER A 60 -18.45 16.50 25.68
C SER A 60 -17.34 17.28 26.35
N ALA A 61 -17.10 17.02 27.64
CA ALA A 61 -16.04 17.67 28.38
C ALA A 61 -14.66 17.38 27.74
N PRO A 62 -13.74 18.36 27.65
CA PRO A 62 -12.44 18.20 26.97
C PRO A 62 -11.63 17.01 27.48
N PHE A 63 -11.69 16.69 28.77
CA PHE A 63 -10.99 15.54 29.33
C PHE A 63 -11.54 14.20 28.83
N LEU A 64 -12.84 14.12 28.49
CA LEU A 64 -13.44 12.94 27.90
C LEU A 64 -12.99 12.77 26.45
N VAL A 65 -12.90 13.86 25.70
CA VAL A 65 -12.36 13.88 24.33
C VAL A 65 -10.90 13.40 24.35
N ASP A 66 -10.05 13.93 25.24
CA ASP A 66 -8.66 13.47 25.39
C ASP A 66 -8.58 11.98 25.75
N THR A 67 -9.47 11.49 26.61
CA THR A 67 -9.53 10.07 26.97
C THR A 67 -9.89 9.19 25.78
N VAL A 68 -10.91 9.57 25.01
CA VAL A 68 -11.31 8.85 23.79
C VAL A 68 -10.17 8.84 22.78
N LEU A 69 -9.47 9.97 22.63
CA LEU A 69 -8.32 10.11 21.75
C LEU A 69 -7.14 9.22 22.18
N ARG A 70 -6.91 9.08 23.49
CA ARG A 70 -5.87 8.20 24.04
C ARG A 70 -6.16 6.72 23.82
N ILE A 71 -7.41 6.31 23.90
CA ILE A 71 -7.85 4.93 23.63
C ILE A 71 -7.75 4.64 22.14
N GLY A 72 -8.02 5.62 21.30
CA GLY A 72 -8.04 5.48 19.84
C GLY A 72 -9.23 4.66 19.31
N PRO A 73 -9.45 4.56 18.01
CA PRO A 73 -10.39 3.61 17.42
C PRO A 73 -9.90 2.17 17.64
N GLU A 74 -10.80 1.20 17.67
CA GLU A 74 -10.39 -0.21 17.65
C GLU A 74 -9.81 -0.53 16.28
N VAL A 75 -8.59 -1.10 16.24
CA VAL A 75 -7.86 -1.34 15.00
C VAL A 75 -7.46 -2.80 14.86
N HIS A 76 -7.53 -3.28 13.62
CA HIS A 76 -7.09 -4.62 13.21
C HIS A 76 -6.11 -4.48 12.06
N VAL A 77 -4.89 -4.87 12.28
CA VAL A 77 -3.83 -4.89 11.28
C VAL A 77 -3.84 -6.24 10.56
N SER A 78 -3.73 -6.23 9.24
CA SER A 78 -3.57 -7.47 8.46
C SER A 78 -2.23 -8.15 8.75
N GLN A 79 -2.16 -9.46 8.55
CA GLN A 79 -0.96 -10.24 8.84
C GLN A 79 0.26 -9.79 8.01
N ASP A 80 0.03 -9.30 6.79
CA ASP A 80 1.04 -8.75 5.89
C ASP A 80 1.41 -7.29 6.21
N GLN A 81 0.79 -6.69 7.24
CA GLN A 81 0.96 -5.30 7.66
C GLN A 81 0.69 -4.27 6.54
N MET A 82 -0.11 -4.65 5.54
CA MET A 82 -0.43 -3.78 4.40
C MET A 82 -1.76 -3.06 4.54
N THR A 83 -2.60 -3.45 5.51
CA THR A 83 -3.89 -2.80 5.72
C THR A 83 -4.25 -2.70 7.18
N VAL A 84 -4.81 -1.54 7.55
CA VAL A 84 -5.45 -1.35 8.85
C VAL A 84 -6.94 -1.21 8.63
N ARG A 85 -7.71 -1.98 9.39
CA ARG A 85 -9.15 -1.82 9.52
C ARG A 85 -9.45 -1.24 10.89
N ALA A 86 -10.36 -0.31 10.96
CA ALA A 86 -10.79 0.28 12.21
C ALA A 86 -12.30 0.18 12.37
N LEU A 87 -12.75 0.25 13.60
CA LEU A 87 -14.15 0.46 13.95
C LEU A 87 -14.25 1.47 15.10
N ILE A 88 -15.38 2.12 15.20
CA ILE A 88 -15.80 2.92 16.34
C ILE A 88 -16.90 2.15 17.08
N ASP A 89 -16.80 2.09 18.40
CA ASP A 89 -17.78 1.41 19.24
C ASP A 89 -19.14 2.10 19.12
N LYS A 90 -20.21 1.30 19.04
CA LYS A 90 -21.59 1.82 18.96
C LYS A 90 -21.95 2.68 20.17
N GLY A 91 -22.56 3.83 19.91
CA GLY A 91 -22.98 4.78 20.94
C GLY A 91 -21.85 5.72 21.40
N PHE A 92 -20.70 5.72 20.73
CA PHE A 92 -19.57 6.62 20.98
C PHE A 92 -19.26 7.52 19.79
N GLU A 93 -20.08 7.53 18.74
CA GLU A 93 -19.93 8.32 17.52
C GLU A 93 -19.77 9.80 17.81
N GLN A 94 -20.49 10.29 18.82
CA GLN A 94 -20.49 11.70 19.24
C GLN A 94 -19.13 12.19 19.77
N TYR A 95 -18.23 11.28 20.15
CA TYR A 95 -16.90 11.63 20.65
C TYR A 95 -15.86 11.69 19.55
N TRP A 96 -16.21 11.29 18.32
CA TRP A 96 -15.32 11.21 17.19
C TRP A 96 -15.68 12.19 16.08
N ASN A 97 -14.66 12.74 15.47
CA ASN A 97 -14.73 13.41 14.19
C ASN A 97 -13.61 12.86 13.27
N PRO A 98 -13.60 13.19 11.98
CA PRO A 98 -12.56 12.69 11.05
C PRO A 98 -11.13 13.00 11.51
N ASP A 99 -10.89 14.20 12.07
CA ASP A 99 -9.56 14.64 12.49
C ASP A 99 -9.08 13.89 13.73
N LEU A 100 -9.97 13.64 14.69
CA LEU A 100 -9.67 12.82 15.87
C LEU A 100 -9.35 11.36 15.50
N ILE A 101 -10.03 10.81 14.49
CA ILE A 101 -9.75 9.46 14.00
C ILE A 101 -8.35 9.42 13.37
N LYS A 102 -8.03 10.41 12.50
CA LYS A 102 -6.71 10.53 11.87
C LYS A 102 -5.60 10.64 12.93
N ALA A 103 -5.75 11.57 13.87
CA ALA A 103 -4.82 11.75 14.98
C ALA A 103 -4.67 10.49 15.85
N GLY A 104 -5.76 9.75 16.08
CA GLY A 104 -5.74 8.49 16.80
C GLY A 104 -4.97 7.40 16.06
N LEU A 105 -5.11 7.31 14.74
CA LEU A 105 -4.39 6.36 13.90
C LEU A 105 -2.89 6.69 13.84
N GLU A 106 -2.53 7.96 13.67
CA GLU A 106 -1.13 8.42 13.70
C GLU A 106 -0.47 8.13 15.05
N ARG A 107 -1.19 8.36 16.15
CA ARG A 107 -0.71 8.08 17.50
C ARG A 107 -0.46 6.58 17.73
N LEU A 108 -1.24 5.72 17.08
CA LEU A 108 -1.03 4.27 17.09
C LEU A 108 0.13 3.83 16.18
N GLY A 109 0.82 4.79 15.54
CA GLY A 109 2.00 4.55 14.71
C GLY A 109 1.69 4.20 13.26
N PHE A 110 0.47 4.47 12.77
CA PHE A 110 0.12 4.20 11.38
C PHE A 110 0.45 5.40 10.50
N HIS A 111 1.34 5.20 9.53
CA HIS A 111 1.86 6.22 8.60
C HIS A 111 1.54 5.92 7.13
N GLY A 112 0.75 4.88 6.85
CA GLY A 112 0.30 4.53 5.51
C GLY A 112 -0.69 5.54 4.93
N ASP A 113 -1.11 5.30 3.69
CA ASP A 113 -2.08 6.15 3.00
C ASP A 113 -3.48 6.01 3.63
N LEU A 114 -4.05 7.13 4.07
CA LEU A 114 -5.37 7.18 4.68
C LEU A 114 -6.49 7.11 3.62
N ILE A 115 -7.52 6.32 3.88
CA ILE A 115 -8.71 6.22 3.03
C ILE A 115 -9.82 7.09 3.63
N GLU A 116 -9.84 8.38 3.31
CA GLU A 116 -10.74 9.38 3.90
C GLU A 116 -12.23 8.99 3.78
N LYS A 117 -12.64 8.50 2.60
CA LYS A 117 -14.01 8.02 2.37
C LYS A 117 -14.47 6.97 3.39
N ASN A 118 -13.56 6.13 3.84
CA ASN A 118 -13.84 5.09 4.82
C ASN A 118 -13.82 5.62 6.25
N ILE A 119 -13.08 6.71 6.53
CA ILE A 119 -13.12 7.42 7.80
C ILE A 119 -14.53 7.99 8.03
N ASP A 120 -15.13 8.59 7.01
CA ASP A 120 -16.52 9.07 7.08
C ASP A 120 -17.52 7.92 7.32
N LEU A 121 -17.25 6.74 6.72
CA LEU A 121 -18.09 5.56 6.93
C LEU A 121 -18.02 5.01 8.35
N LEU A 122 -16.88 5.15 9.03
CA LEU A 122 -16.75 4.77 10.44
C LEU A 122 -17.76 5.52 11.32
N LEU A 123 -17.88 6.84 11.09
CA LEU A 123 -18.81 7.69 11.84
C LEU A 123 -20.28 7.37 11.53
N ARG A 124 -20.57 7.07 10.26
CA ARG A 124 -21.95 6.79 9.81
C ARG A 124 -22.43 5.37 10.14
N LYS A 125 -21.49 4.42 10.32
CA LYS A 125 -21.81 3.01 10.53
C LYS A 125 -20.95 2.40 11.65
N PRO A 126 -21.17 2.87 12.90
CA PRO A 126 -20.39 2.40 14.04
C PRO A 126 -20.56 0.89 14.28
N GLY A 127 -19.58 0.29 14.90
CA GLY A 127 -19.53 -1.16 15.15
C GLY A 127 -19.25 -2.00 13.90
N ARG A 128 -18.83 -1.37 12.78
CA ARG A 128 -18.38 -2.08 11.58
C ARG A 128 -16.92 -1.76 11.28
N LEU A 129 -16.19 -2.77 10.84
CA LEU A 129 -14.81 -2.65 10.42
C LEU A 129 -14.72 -2.08 9.00
N PHE A 130 -13.97 -0.99 8.85
CA PHE A 130 -13.64 -0.41 7.56
C PHE A 130 -12.12 -0.33 7.38
N LYS A 131 -11.63 -0.54 6.18
CA LYS A 131 -10.23 -0.36 5.82
C LYS A 131 -9.92 1.14 5.81
N VAL A 132 -9.05 1.62 6.70
CA VAL A 132 -8.78 3.05 6.90
C VAL A 132 -7.37 3.46 6.49
N VAL A 133 -6.40 2.54 6.61
CA VAL A 133 -5.01 2.78 6.20
C VAL A 133 -4.57 1.68 5.25
N THR A 134 -3.77 2.03 4.27
CA THR A 134 -3.14 1.08 3.35
C THR A 134 -1.67 1.39 3.17
N GLY A 135 -0.84 0.35 3.14
CA GLY A 135 0.54 0.44 2.72
C GLY A 135 0.67 0.53 1.20
N LYS A 136 1.88 0.73 0.73
CA LYS A 136 2.27 0.69 -0.70
C LYS A 136 2.96 -0.62 -0.99
N TYR A 137 2.38 -1.42 -1.88
CA TYR A 137 3.01 -2.68 -2.28
C TYR A 137 4.30 -2.40 -3.07
N PRO A 138 5.35 -3.22 -2.86
CA PRO A 138 6.56 -3.13 -3.67
C PRO A 138 6.24 -3.50 -5.12
N VAL A 139 6.88 -2.81 -6.06
CA VAL A 139 6.78 -3.10 -7.49
C VAL A 139 8.12 -3.69 -7.94
N PRO A 140 8.17 -4.97 -8.28
CA PRO A 140 9.41 -5.59 -8.74
C PRO A 140 9.88 -4.95 -10.05
N GLY A 141 11.20 -4.86 -10.20
CA GLY A 141 11.80 -4.47 -11.45
C GLY A 141 11.57 -5.53 -12.55
N THR A 142 11.62 -5.09 -13.78
CA THR A 142 11.53 -5.97 -14.95
C THR A 142 12.91 -6.43 -15.39
N ASP A 143 13.06 -7.72 -15.71
CA ASP A 143 14.31 -8.27 -16.21
C ASP A 143 14.61 -7.72 -17.60
N ALA A 144 15.90 -7.70 -17.99
CA ALA A 144 16.32 -7.35 -19.34
C ALA A 144 15.69 -8.29 -20.37
N VAL A 145 15.38 -7.75 -21.53
CA VAL A 145 14.85 -8.51 -22.67
C VAL A 145 15.77 -8.30 -23.86
N ILE A 146 16.15 -9.39 -24.53
CA ILE A 146 16.91 -9.36 -25.79
C ILE A 146 15.97 -9.74 -26.92
N GLU A 147 15.81 -8.85 -27.88
CA GLU A 147 14.94 -9.03 -29.05
C GLU A 147 15.79 -9.30 -30.29
N ASP A 148 15.35 -10.24 -31.13
CA ASP A 148 15.93 -10.52 -32.43
C ASP A 148 15.43 -9.48 -33.45
N CYS A 149 16.35 -8.72 -34.02
CA CYS A 149 16.03 -7.69 -35.03
C CYS A 149 16.02 -8.23 -36.46
N LEU A 150 16.30 -9.51 -36.65
CA LEU A 150 16.38 -10.11 -37.98
C LEU A 150 15.13 -10.93 -38.36
N ASP A 151 14.16 -11.05 -37.46
CA ASP A 151 12.95 -11.89 -37.63
C ASP A 151 13.31 -13.31 -38.12
N LEU A 152 14.34 -13.89 -37.52
CA LEU A 152 14.73 -15.27 -37.83
C LEU A 152 13.75 -16.23 -37.15
N HIS A 153 12.77 -16.69 -37.91
CA HIS A 153 11.90 -17.74 -37.45
C HIS A 153 12.61 -19.11 -37.55
N PRO A 154 12.52 -19.96 -36.53
CA PRO A 154 12.96 -21.34 -36.68
C PRO A 154 12.07 -22.02 -37.68
N SER A 155 12.53 -22.11 -38.94
CA SER A 155 11.84 -22.83 -39.98
C SER A 155 11.99 -24.32 -39.71
N THR A 156 10.92 -25.06 -39.90
CA THR A 156 10.94 -26.54 -39.88
C THR A 156 11.78 -27.12 -40.99
N GLY A 157 12.39 -26.31 -41.84
CA GLY A 157 13.19 -26.75 -42.97
C GLY A 157 12.35 -27.38 -44.11
N VAL A 158 11.01 -27.34 -43.97
CA VAL A 158 10.11 -27.89 -44.96
C VAL A 158 9.70 -26.78 -45.92
N PRO A 159 10.11 -26.80 -47.17
CA PRO A 159 9.72 -25.79 -48.15
C PRO A 159 8.22 -25.85 -48.41
N ALA A 160 7.58 -24.68 -48.57
CA ALA A 160 6.20 -24.61 -48.98
C ALA A 160 6.03 -25.24 -50.40
N ILE A 161 5.14 -26.20 -50.51
CA ILE A 161 4.82 -26.81 -51.79
C ILE A 161 3.83 -25.89 -52.50
N GLN A 162 4.23 -25.35 -53.68
CA GLN A 162 3.35 -24.54 -54.53
C GLN A 162 2.27 -25.43 -55.17
N GLU A 163 1.16 -24.83 -55.64
CA GLU A 163 0.06 -25.53 -56.29
C GLU A 163 0.49 -26.39 -57.50
N ASN A 164 1.63 -26.07 -58.11
CA ASN A 164 2.25 -26.83 -59.20
C ASN A 164 3.11 -28.03 -58.74
N GLY A 165 3.10 -28.38 -57.44
CA GLY A 165 3.85 -29.47 -56.86
C GLY A 165 5.36 -29.22 -56.70
N ARG A 166 5.86 -28.02 -57.00
CA ARG A 166 7.28 -27.66 -56.82
C ARG A 166 7.52 -27.06 -55.44
N ALA A 167 8.56 -27.52 -54.80
CA ALA A 167 9.01 -26.95 -53.53
C ALA A 167 9.69 -25.59 -53.75
N ASN A 168 9.22 -24.56 -53.07
CA ASN A 168 9.83 -23.23 -53.11
C ASN A 168 10.90 -23.11 -52.03
N PHE A 169 12.15 -23.32 -52.37
CA PHE A 169 13.28 -23.20 -51.48
C PHE A 169 13.73 -21.74 -51.26
N LYS A 170 13.16 -20.75 -51.93
CA LYS A 170 13.49 -19.32 -51.80
C LYS A 170 12.76 -18.64 -50.65
N GLU A 171 11.69 -19.22 -50.16
CA GLU A 171 10.88 -18.72 -49.04
C GLU A 171 11.23 -19.41 -47.69
N LEU A 172 12.41 -19.95 -47.60
CA LEU A 172 12.94 -20.46 -46.32
C LEU A 172 13.42 -19.26 -45.48
N ASP A 173 12.55 -18.70 -44.67
CA ASP A 173 12.80 -17.50 -43.83
C ASP A 173 13.82 -17.72 -42.68
N TRP A 174 14.60 -18.80 -42.75
CA TRP A 174 15.60 -19.16 -41.77
C TRP A 174 16.99 -18.55 -42.04
N ILE A 175 17.18 -17.93 -43.21
CA ILE A 175 18.41 -17.25 -43.61
C ILE A 175 18.08 -15.80 -43.95
N ARG A 176 18.68 -14.86 -43.24
CA ARG A 176 18.59 -13.44 -43.55
C ARG A 176 19.96 -12.87 -43.90
N SER A 177 20.02 -12.11 -44.98
CA SER A 177 21.20 -11.32 -45.32
C SER A 177 21.42 -10.22 -44.34
N VAL A 178 22.63 -10.09 -43.83
CA VAL A 178 23.05 -9.09 -42.84
C VAL A 178 24.22 -8.30 -43.41
N LYS A 179 24.22 -6.98 -43.20
CA LYS A 179 25.31 -6.10 -43.56
C LYS A 179 26.19 -5.74 -42.36
N ALA A 180 27.44 -5.44 -42.61
CA ALA A 180 28.33 -4.87 -41.59
C ALA A 180 27.71 -3.57 -41.06
N GLY A 181 27.65 -3.42 -39.74
CA GLY A 181 27.00 -2.30 -39.05
C GLY A 181 25.50 -2.52 -38.78
N GLN A 182 24.90 -3.60 -39.28
CA GLN A 182 23.48 -3.86 -39.01
C GLN A 182 23.27 -4.42 -37.60
N ILE A 183 22.23 -3.92 -36.90
CA ILE A 183 21.81 -4.44 -35.60
C ILE A 183 21.19 -5.82 -35.77
N VAL A 184 21.71 -6.79 -35.04
CA VAL A 184 21.27 -8.19 -35.01
C VAL A 184 20.35 -8.44 -33.83
N LEU A 185 20.76 -7.97 -32.64
CA LEU A 185 20.00 -8.07 -31.42
C LEU A 185 19.88 -6.70 -30.76
N LYS A 186 18.77 -6.45 -30.12
CA LYS A 186 18.55 -5.27 -29.31
C LYS A 186 18.15 -5.66 -27.89
N LYS A 187 18.73 -4.98 -26.91
CA LYS A 187 18.48 -5.22 -25.50
C LYS A 187 17.69 -4.07 -24.88
N THR A 188 16.58 -4.40 -24.25
CA THR A 188 15.91 -3.52 -23.32
C THR A 188 16.54 -3.75 -21.95
N PRO A 189 17.13 -2.72 -21.30
CA PRO A 189 17.79 -2.88 -20.01
C PRO A 189 16.79 -3.23 -18.91
N PRO A 190 17.25 -3.87 -17.81
CA PRO A 190 16.40 -4.13 -16.68
C PRO A 190 16.03 -2.85 -15.96
N THR A 191 14.91 -2.84 -15.24
CA THR A 191 14.51 -1.72 -14.41
C THR A 191 14.75 -2.01 -12.92
N PRO A 192 15.09 -1.01 -12.12
CA PRO A 192 15.13 -1.19 -10.67
C PRO A 192 13.72 -1.42 -10.13
N GLY A 193 13.64 -2.17 -9.04
CA GLY A 193 12.40 -2.32 -8.29
C GLY A 193 12.10 -1.08 -7.45
N ILE A 194 10.82 -0.85 -7.18
CA ILE A 194 10.37 0.23 -6.31
C ILE A 194 9.97 -0.40 -4.97
N PRO A 195 10.68 -0.10 -3.86
CA PRO A 195 10.34 -0.64 -2.55
C PRO A 195 8.95 -0.17 -2.12
N GLY A 196 8.23 -1.06 -1.43
CA GLY A 196 6.96 -0.75 -0.80
C GLY A 196 7.13 -0.11 0.57
N LEU A 197 6.00 0.25 1.18
CA LEU A 197 5.93 0.70 2.57
C LEU A 197 4.76 -0.02 3.25
N ASN A 198 4.99 -0.58 4.44
CA ASN A 198 3.89 -1.13 5.23
C ASN A 198 3.07 0.00 5.91
N VAL A 199 2.03 -0.35 6.66
CA VAL A 199 1.18 0.63 7.34
C VAL A 199 1.89 1.42 8.44
N TYR A 200 3.05 0.96 8.91
CA TYR A 200 3.89 1.66 9.87
C TYR A 200 4.94 2.57 9.23
N GLY A 201 4.98 2.62 7.87
CA GLY A 201 5.99 3.38 7.12
C GLY A 201 7.33 2.66 6.98
N GLU A 202 7.41 1.38 7.35
CA GLU A 202 8.63 0.59 7.20
C GLU A 202 8.78 0.13 5.75
N PRO A 203 10.01 0.17 5.19
CA PRO A 203 10.24 -0.21 3.81
C PRO A 203 10.13 -1.73 3.62
N ILE A 204 9.41 -2.11 2.56
CA ILE A 204 9.31 -3.50 2.10
C ILE A 204 10.25 -3.63 0.90
N PRO A 205 11.30 -4.46 1.01
CA PRO A 205 12.24 -4.64 -0.09
C PRO A 205 11.55 -5.28 -1.30
N CYS A 206 12.03 -4.96 -2.48
CA CYS A 206 11.63 -5.62 -3.72
C CYS A 206 12.86 -6.09 -4.49
N ARG A 207 12.60 -6.94 -5.46
CA ARG A 207 13.64 -7.45 -6.35
C ARG A 207 13.85 -6.45 -7.50
N ASP A 208 15.11 -6.13 -7.80
CA ASP A 208 15.49 -5.46 -9.03
C ASP A 208 15.42 -6.43 -10.21
N GLY A 209 15.22 -5.90 -11.40
CA GLY A 209 15.30 -6.66 -12.62
C GLY A 209 16.72 -7.18 -12.85
N ILE A 210 16.82 -8.39 -13.39
CA ILE A 210 18.10 -9.06 -13.68
C ILE A 210 18.56 -8.65 -15.07
N ASP A 211 19.84 -8.28 -15.19
CA ASP A 211 20.46 -8.05 -16.48
C ASP A 211 20.86 -9.39 -17.13
N ILE A 212 20.66 -9.47 -18.44
CA ILE A 212 21.01 -10.63 -19.27
C ILE A 212 22.12 -10.19 -20.23
N PRO A 213 23.31 -10.83 -20.20
CA PRO A 213 24.36 -10.51 -21.15
C PRO A 213 23.96 -10.95 -22.56
N PHE A 214 24.47 -10.27 -23.58
CA PHE A 214 24.31 -10.75 -24.94
C PHE A 214 24.95 -12.13 -25.12
N PRO A 215 24.31 -13.01 -25.90
CA PRO A 215 24.92 -14.25 -26.29
C PRO A 215 26.20 -14.00 -27.14
N SER A 216 27.17 -14.88 -27.03
CA SER A 216 28.36 -14.80 -27.88
C SER A 216 27.98 -15.31 -29.28
N ILE A 217 27.90 -14.40 -30.23
CA ILE A 217 27.61 -14.69 -31.65
C ILE A 217 28.84 -14.34 -32.47
N PRO A 218 29.35 -15.26 -33.33
CA PRO A 218 30.48 -14.98 -34.21
C PRO A 218 30.22 -13.76 -35.12
N ASN A 219 31.25 -12.96 -35.39
CA ASN A 219 31.20 -11.79 -36.25
C ASN A 219 30.20 -10.70 -35.77
N THR A 220 30.00 -10.59 -34.45
CA THR A 220 29.23 -9.50 -33.86
C THR A 220 30.01 -8.81 -32.76
N VAL A 221 29.76 -7.54 -32.56
CA VAL A 221 30.29 -6.71 -31.48
C VAL A 221 29.20 -5.93 -30.81
N PRO A 222 29.33 -5.58 -29.51
CA PRO A 222 28.41 -4.64 -28.89
C PRO A 222 28.45 -3.29 -29.58
N GLY A 223 27.28 -2.69 -29.80
CA GLY A 223 27.14 -1.34 -30.29
C GLY A 223 27.64 -0.28 -29.29
N GLU A 224 27.82 0.95 -29.71
CA GLU A 224 28.29 2.06 -28.89
C GLU A 224 27.36 2.35 -27.70
N ASP A 225 26.08 2.05 -27.85
CA ASP A 225 25.04 2.19 -26.83
C ASP A 225 25.09 1.10 -25.74
N GLY A 226 25.86 0.02 -25.97
CA GLY A 226 25.88 -1.18 -25.10
C GLY A 226 24.54 -1.94 -25.05
N LEU A 227 23.53 -1.48 -25.80
CA LEU A 227 22.17 -2.05 -25.84
C LEU A 227 21.85 -2.73 -27.17
N SER A 228 22.80 -2.78 -28.07
CA SER A 228 22.69 -3.48 -29.36
C SER A 228 23.85 -4.41 -29.60
N LEU A 229 23.64 -5.44 -30.40
CA LEU A 229 24.66 -6.33 -30.95
C LEU A 229 24.68 -6.13 -32.46
N VAL A 230 25.84 -5.78 -32.99
CA VAL A 230 25.99 -5.32 -34.39
C VAL A 230 26.88 -6.29 -35.15
N SER A 231 26.50 -6.60 -36.41
CA SER A 231 27.34 -7.41 -37.30
C SER A 231 28.63 -6.67 -37.72
N THR A 232 29.76 -7.34 -37.73
CA THR A 232 31.03 -6.77 -38.22
C THR A 232 31.29 -7.08 -39.67
N VAL A 233 30.52 -7.96 -40.30
CA VAL A 233 30.73 -8.45 -41.68
C VAL A 233 29.42 -8.49 -42.46
N ASP A 234 29.50 -8.41 -43.77
CA ASP A 234 28.45 -8.78 -44.65
C ASP A 234 28.31 -10.31 -44.71
N GLY A 235 27.14 -10.86 -44.55
CA GLY A 235 26.92 -12.30 -44.53
C GLY A 235 25.48 -12.71 -44.43
N CYS A 236 25.29 -13.95 -44.00
CA CYS A 236 23.96 -14.50 -43.74
C CYS A 236 23.87 -14.96 -42.30
N ALA A 237 22.81 -14.46 -41.60
CA ALA A 237 22.42 -14.98 -40.29
C ALA A 237 21.48 -16.16 -40.46
N TYR A 238 21.68 -17.19 -39.63
CA TYR A 238 20.80 -18.38 -39.59
C TYR A 238 20.63 -18.80 -38.11
N LYS A 239 19.51 -19.48 -37.85
CA LYS A 239 19.17 -19.95 -36.49
C LYS A 239 19.02 -21.45 -36.49
#